data_037bcc96166089cfa14190a2d111545a
#
_entry.id   037bcc96166089cfa14190a2d111545a
#
_cell.length_a   1.000
_cell.length_b   1.000
_cell.length_c   1.000
_cell.angle_alpha   90.00
_cell.angle_beta   90.00
_cell.angle_gamma   90.00
#
_symmetry.space_group_name_H-M   'P 1'
#
loop_
_entity.id
_entity.type
_entity.pdbx_description
1 polymer ?
#
loop_
_entity_poly.entity_id
_entity_poly.type
_entity_poly.pdbx_seq_one_letter_code
_entity_poly.pdbx_strand_id
1 'polypeptide(L)'
;LAFFDVVGKPIAVRSSSLLEDSHYQPFAGIYSTYMISSLDDKNEMLRLLLDAIKAVYASVFYADSKAYMTATSNVIDQEKMAIILQEVVGTQYNDRYYPSFAGVGRSINYYPINDEKAEDGVVDLAIGLGKYIVDGGRSLRFSPRHPNKVLQTSTLDLALRDTQTRFYALDMNRGEKPFSIDDGFNLLKLSVRDAEKDNSLRLMVSTYDPVDQMIRDGYYDGGRKVVTFANILQHKAFPLASILDSMLTIGSREMGRPVEIEFAGNLVGSGNTPGTVYWLQIRPIVDMKEMLSDEVMDLPDERTILKSNTALGHGVMDNVSHIVYVKSSSFKSSNNVNIAREIEKINRTFTEREENYILVGPGRWGSSDSSLGIPVKWPHISS
;
A
#
# COMPACT_ATOMS: atom_id res chain seq x y z
N LEU A 1 4.96 -21.15 24.75
CA LEU A 1 5.09 -20.17 25.86
C LEU A 1 6.48 -19.54 25.90
N ALA A 2 7.58 -20.31 25.72
CA ALA A 2 8.95 -19.78 25.68
C ALA A 2 9.16 -18.71 24.58
N PHE A 3 8.41 -18.75 23.48
CA PHE A 3 8.43 -17.72 22.44
C PHE A 3 8.08 -16.33 23.01
N PHE A 4 7.08 -16.24 23.90
CA PHE A 4 6.66 -14.97 24.50
C PHE A 4 7.61 -14.47 25.59
N ASP A 5 8.58 -15.28 26.03
CA ASP A 5 9.65 -14.82 26.93
C ASP A 5 10.71 -13.99 26.19
N VAL A 6 10.79 -14.17 24.86
CA VAL A 6 11.72 -13.46 23.97
C VAL A 6 11.05 -12.29 23.26
N VAL A 7 9.78 -12.45 22.85
CA VAL A 7 9.03 -11.45 22.08
C VAL A 7 8.15 -10.64 23.02
N GLY A 8 8.65 -9.47 23.40
CA GLY A 8 7.94 -8.54 24.29
C GLY A 8 7.08 -7.48 23.58
N LYS A 9 7.02 -7.51 22.24
CA LYS A 9 6.28 -6.54 21.43
C LYS A 9 5.04 -7.17 20.81
N PRO A 10 4.09 -6.37 20.32
CA PRO A 10 3.00 -6.85 19.47
C PRO A 10 3.51 -7.65 18.28
N ILE A 11 2.73 -8.63 17.83
CA ILE A 11 3.08 -9.57 16.77
C ILE A 11 2.13 -9.39 15.60
N ALA A 12 2.69 -9.27 14.41
CA ALA A 12 1.96 -9.44 13.16
C ALA A 12 2.04 -10.90 12.70
N VAL A 13 0.90 -11.50 12.44
CA VAL A 13 0.72 -12.83 11.86
C VAL A 13 0.40 -12.63 10.39
N ARG A 14 1.36 -12.92 9.52
CA ARG A 14 1.31 -12.63 8.09
C ARG A 14 1.27 -13.91 7.26
N SER A 15 0.60 -13.84 6.13
CA SER A 15 0.73 -14.83 5.08
C SER A 15 2.11 -14.76 4.41
N SER A 16 2.56 -15.91 3.94
CA SER A 16 3.64 -16.05 2.97
C SER A 16 3.24 -17.24 2.09
N SER A 17 2.70 -16.94 0.94
CA SER A 17 2.12 -17.96 0.08
C SER A 17 2.87 -18.06 -1.24
N LEU A 18 2.74 -19.24 -1.88
CA LEU A 18 3.38 -19.47 -3.17
C LEU A 18 2.85 -18.54 -4.26
N LEU A 19 1.56 -18.20 -4.21
CA LEU A 19 0.93 -17.29 -5.17
C LEU A 19 1.23 -15.82 -4.85
N GLU A 20 1.38 -15.45 -3.58
CA GLU A 20 1.70 -14.08 -3.15
C GLU A 20 3.07 -13.63 -3.66
N ASP A 21 4.03 -14.57 -3.67
CA ASP A 21 5.41 -14.35 -4.15
C ASP A 21 5.61 -14.85 -5.59
N SER A 22 4.52 -15.15 -6.30
CA SER A 22 4.60 -15.69 -7.66
C SER A 22 5.20 -14.68 -8.63
N HIS A 23 6.08 -15.18 -9.50
CA HIS A 23 6.71 -14.38 -10.54
C HIS A 23 5.76 -13.94 -11.66
N TYR A 24 4.56 -14.49 -11.71
CA TYR A 24 3.65 -14.33 -12.84
C TYR A 24 2.48 -13.38 -12.57
N GLN A 25 1.99 -13.32 -11.34
CA GLN A 25 0.87 -12.48 -10.97
C GLN A 25 1.00 -12.14 -9.47
N PRO A 26 1.44 -10.93 -9.11
CA PRO A 26 1.61 -10.58 -7.70
C PRO A 26 0.27 -10.52 -6.96
N PHE A 27 0.17 -11.25 -5.87
CA PHE A 27 -1.02 -11.48 -5.07
C PHE A 27 -1.05 -10.62 -3.80
N ALA A 28 -0.56 -9.40 -3.89
CA ALA A 28 -0.39 -8.53 -2.73
C ALA A 28 -1.73 -8.13 -2.07
N GLY A 29 -1.85 -8.36 -0.77
CA GLY A 29 -2.94 -7.84 0.05
C GLY A 29 -4.28 -8.57 -0.07
N ILE A 30 -4.29 -9.80 -0.59
CA ILE A 30 -5.50 -10.63 -0.69
C ILE A 30 -5.70 -11.51 0.54
N TYR A 31 -4.60 -11.98 1.14
CA TYR A 31 -4.65 -12.74 2.37
C TYR A 31 -4.60 -11.81 3.58
N SER A 32 -5.24 -12.25 4.65
CA SER A 32 -5.36 -11.46 5.88
C SER A 32 -4.05 -11.39 6.65
N THR A 33 -3.79 -10.25 7.26
CA THR A 33 -2.70 -10.03 8.23
C THR A 33 -3.30 -9.60 9.55
N TYR A 34 -3.06 -10.37 10.60
CA TYR A 34 -3.58 -10.06 11.95
C TYR A 34 -2.49 -9.49 12.82
N MET A 35 -2.77 -8.39 13.51
CA MET A 35 -1.87 -7.81 14.49
C MET A 35 -2.40 -8.09 15.91
N ILE A 36 -1.56 -8.68 16.75
CA ILE A 36 -1.89 -9.09 18.11
C ILE A 36 -1.12 -8.19 19.07
N SER A 37 -1.84 -7.56 20.00
CA SER A 37 -1.25 -6.76 21.07
C SER A 37 -0.48 -7.65 22.05
N SER A 38 0.58 -7.11 22.64
CA SER A 38 1.24 -7.76 23.76
C SER A 38 0.32 -7.76 24.98
N LEU A 39 0.13 -8.93 25.60
CA LEU A 39 -0.68 -9.13 26.80
C LEU A 39 0.16 -9.74 27.90
N ASP A 40 -0.19 -9.42 29.15
CA ASP A 40 0.47 -10.00 30.34
C ASP A 40 0.15 -11.49 30.51
N ASP A 41 -1.09 -11.92 30.17
CA ASP A 41 -1.48 -13.33 30.18
C ASP A 41 -0.98 -14.05 28.92
N LYS A 42 0.09 -14.85 29.09
CA LYS A 42 0.69 -15.64 28.01
C LYS A 42 -0.26 -16.71 27.44
N ASN A 43 -1.22 -17.22 28.22
CA ASN A 43 -2.16 -18.22 27.71
C ASN A 43 -3.22 -17.58 26.83
N GLU A 44 -3.67 -16.38 27.18
CA GLU A 44 -4.56 -15.60 26.32
C GLU A 44 -3.85 -15.21 25.02
N MET A 45 -2.61 -14.73 25.15
CA MET A 45 -1.80 -14.38 23.96
C MET A 45 -1.58 -15.59 23.05
N LEU A 46 -1.34 -16.79 23.60
CA LEU A 46 -1.22 -18.03 22.85
C LEU A 46 -2.53 -18.37 22.11
N ARG A 47 -3.68 -18.24 22.77
CA ARG A 47 -4.99 -18.46 22.11
C ARG A 47 -5.18 -17.54 20.94
N LEU A 48 -4.94 -16.25 21.12
CA LEU A 48 -5.06 -15.25 20.05
C LEU A 48 -4.10 -15.54 18.90
N LEU A 49 -2.86 -15.90 19.19
CA LEU A 49 -1.89 -16.27 18.17
C LEU A 49 -2.36 -17.49 17.35
N LEU A 50 -2.87 -18.53 18.03
CA LEU A 50 -3.38 -19.72 17.34
C LEU A 50 -4.62 -19.42 16.50
N ASP A 51 -5.51 -18.55 16.97
CA ASP A 51 -6.71 -18.15 16.21
C ASP A 51 -6.32 -17.28 15.02
N ALA A 52 -5.36 -16.37 15.15
CA ALA A 52 -4.83 -15.60 14.04
C ALA A 52 -4.16 -16.49 12.98
N ILE A 53 -3.35 -17.47 13.40
CA ILE A 53 -2.74 -18.44 12.48
C ILE A 53 -3.81 -19.20 11.69
N LYS A 54 -4.85 -19.73 12.38
CA LYS A 54 -5.97 -20.41 11.72
C LYS A 54 -6.70 -19.48 10.75
N ALA A 55 -6.91 -18.21 11.10
CA ALA A 55 -7.60 -17.25 10.28
C ALA A 55 -6.78 -16.87 9.03
N VAL A 56 -5.45 -16.77 9.14
CA VAL A 56 -4.58 -16.58 7.94
C VAL A 56 -4.70 -17.79 7.01
N TYR A 57 -4.64 -19.03 7.51
CA TYR A 57 -4.88 -20.22 6.67
C TYR A 57 -6.28 -20.20 6.05
N ALA A 58 -7.30 -19.82 6.81
CA ALA A 58 -8.68 -19.75 6.33
C ALA A 58 -8.87 -18.67 5.26
N SER A 59 -8.05 -17.62 5.26
CA SER A 59 -8.17 -16.51 4.30
C SER A 59 -7.96 -16.93 2.84
N VAL A 60 -7.30 -18.06 2.59
CA VAL A 60 -7.21 -18.68 1.25
C VAL A 60 -8.60 -18.96 0.68
N PHE A 61 -9.59 -19.26 1.52
CA PHE A 61 -10.94 -19.61 1.13
C PHE A 61 -11.95 -18.45 1.20
N TYR A 62 -11.50 -17.25 1.53
CA TYR A 62 -12.37 -16.08 1.57
C TYR A 62 -12.84 -15.66 0.17
N ALA A 63 -13.94 -14.91 0.12
CA ALA A 63 -14.58 -14.53 -1.14
C ALA A 63 -13.63 -13.80 -2.08
N ASP A 64 -12.83 -12.86 -1.55
CA ASP A 64 -11.88 -12.06 -2.34
C ASP A 64 -10.75 -12.93 -2.90
N SER A 65 -10.21 -13.88 -2.10
CA SER A 65 -9.20 -14.82 -2.54
C SER A 65 -9.72 -15.75 -3.65
N LYS A 66 -10.93 -16.28 -3.47
CA LYS A 66 -11.58 -17.13 -4.50
C LYS A 66 -11.86 -16.36 -5.78
N ALA A 67 -12.39 -15.14 -5.68
CA ALA A 67 -12.66 -14.30 -6.85
C ALA A 67 -11.39 -14.03 -7.65
N TYR A 68 -10.29 -13.73 -6.95
CA TYR A 68 -9.01 -13.52 -7.61
C TYR A 68 -8.48 -14.80 -8.28
N MET A 69 -8.50 -15.95 -7.59
CA MET A 69 -8.05 -17.22 -8.16
C MET A 69 -8.84 -17.61 -9.39
N THR A 70 -10.16 -17.35 -9.38
CA THR A 70 -11.01 -17.58 -10.56
C THR A 70 -10.62 -16.66 -11.72
N ALA A 71 -10.35 -15.38 -11.44
CA ALA A 71 -9.97 -14.40 -12.45
C ALA A 71 -8.56 -14.64 -13.04
N THR A 72 -7.68 -15.34 -12.32
CA THR A 72 -6.28 -15.53 -12.72
C THR A 72 -5.95 -16.96 -13.17
N SER A 73 -6.94 -17.83 -13.34
CA SER A 73 -6.77 -19.24 -13.69
C SER A 73 -5.89 -20.03 -12.72
N ASN A 74 -5.67 -19.53 -11.52
CA ASN A 74 -4.94 -20.22 -10.47
C ASN A 74 -5.86 -21.22 -9.75
N VAL A 75 -5.31 -22.36 -9.38
CA VAL A 75 -6.07 -23.43 -8.73
C VAL A 75 -5.77 -23.42 -7.23
N ILE A 76 -6.82 -23.33 -6.39
CA ILE A 76 -6.71 -23.32 -4.92
C ILE A 76 -5.85 -24.49 -4.41
N ASP A 77 -5.94 -25.67 -5.03
CA ASP A 77 -5.20 -26.88 -4.62
C ASP A 77 -3.68 -26.73 -4.80
N GLN A 78 -3.22 -25.78 -5.58
CA GLN A 78 -1.79 -25.48 -5.79
C GLN A 78 -1.25 -24.46 -4.80
N GLU A 79 -2.12 -23.74 -4.07
CA GLU A 79 -1.70 -22.77 -3.07
C GLU A 79 -1.06 -23.47 -1.85
N LYS A 80 0.09 -22.94 -1.45
CA LYS A 80 0.79 -23.38 -0.24
C LYS A 80 1.11 -22.18 0.61
N MET A 81 0.48 -22.13 1.78
CA MET A 81 0.58 -21.06 2.74
C MET A 81 1.60 -21.39 3.84
N ALA A 82 2.55 -20.51 4.04
CA ALA A 82 3.35 -20.43 5.25
C ALA A 82 2.91 -19.22 6.09
N ILE A 83 3.28 -19.21 7.36
CA ILE A 83 2.98 -18.13 8.29
C ILE A 83 4.28 -17.47 8.74
N ILE A 84 4.32 -16.14 8.66
CA ILE A 84 5.39 -15.34 9.22
C ILE A 84 4.88 -14.69 10.51
N LEU A 85 5.61 -14.90 11.62
CA LEU A 85 5.43 -14.18 12.86
C LEU A 85 6.47 -13.07 12.95
N GLN A 86 6.04 -11.82 12.95
CA GLN A 86 6.92 -10.65 12.89
C GLN A 86 6.58 -9.68 14.02
N GLU A 87 7.59 -9.18 14.75
CA GLU A 87 7.37 -8.09 15.69
C GLU A 87 6.85 -6.84 14.95
N VAL A 88 5.81 -6.23 15.50
CA VAL A 88 5.29 -4.96 14.96
C VAL A 88 6.25 -3.84 15.33
N VAL A 89 6.68 -3.08 14.35
CA VAL A 89 7.48 -1.87 14.57
C VAL A 89 6.58 -0.77 15.12
N GLY A 90 7.00 -0.11 16.18
CA GLY A 90 6.25 1.00 16.75
C GLY A 90 6.78 1.43 18.13
N THR A 91 6.08 2.39 18.68
CA THR A 91 6.25 2.89 20.04
C THR A 91 4.88 2.88 20.72
N GLN A 92 4.86 2.53 21.99
CA GLN A 92 3.63 2.55 22.77
C GLN A 92 3.37 3.97 23.29
N TYR A 93 2.16 4.46 23.05
CA TYR A 93 1.61 5.71 23.53
C TYR A 93 0.33 5.42 24.32
N ASN A 94 0.46 5.21 25.62
CA ASN A 94 -0.62 4.75 26.50
C ASN A 94 -1.26 3.45 25.97
N ASP A 95 -2.50 3.52 25.50
CA ASP A 95 -3.30 2.43 24.95
C ASP A 95 -3.14 2.20 23.43
N ARG A 96 -2.17 2.84 22.78
CA ARG A 96 -1.92 2.79 21.35
C ARG A 96 -0.50 2.38 21.06
N TYR A 97 -0.32 1.60 20.00
CA TYR A 97 1.01 1.22 19.52
C TYR A 97 1.11 1.43 18.02
N TYR A 98 2.05 2.26 17.57
CA TYR A 98 2.27 2.54 16.16
C TYR A 98 3.68 3.10 15.89
N PRO A 99 4.23 2.91 14.66
CA PRO A 99 5.48 3.52 14.25
C PRO A 99 5.29 5.01 13.94
N SER A 100 6.37 5.78 13.98
CA SER A 100 6.35 7.17 13.54
C SER A 100 5.88 7.25 12.09
N PHE A 101 6.38 6.36 11.24
CA PHE A 101 5.96 6.24 9.85
C PHE A 101 6.05 4.79 9.38
N ALA A 102 5.30 4.50 8.33
CA ALA A 102 5.43 3.28 7.53
C ALA A 102 5.23 3.62 6.06
N GLY A 103 5.69 2.75 5.18
CA GLY A 103 5.59 3.00 3.76
C GLY A 103 5.83 1.78 2.89
N VAL A 104 5.52 1.99 1.61
CA VAL A 104 5.82 1.06 0.52
C VAL A 104 6.70 1.79 -0.48
N GLY A 105 7.84 1.22 -0.82
CA GLY A 105 8.76 1.75 -1.83
C GLY A 105 8.85 0.81 -3.03
N ARG A 106 8.93 1.38 -4.23
CA ARG A 106 9.16 0.64 -5.47
C ARG A 106 10.39 1.18 -6.17
N SER A 107 11.26 0.30 -6.63
CA SER A 107 12.46 0.69 -7.38
C SER A 107 12.16 1.16 -8.81
N ILE A 108 10.92 1.04 -9.25
CA ILE A 108 10.44 1.57 -10.53
C ILE A 108 9.24 2.50 -10.28
N ASN A 109 9.29 3.69 -10.86
CA ASN A 109 8.18 4.65 -10.86
C ASN A 109 7.48 4.59 -12.22
N TYR A 110 6.28 4.01 -12.26
CA TYR A 110 5.49 3.94 -13.49
C TYR A 110 4.86 5.28 -13.91
N TYR A 111 4.84 6.26 -13.02
CA TYR A 111 4.24 7.58 -13.25
C TYR A 111 5.17 8.67 -12.76
N PRO A 112 6.35 8.83 -13.40
CA PRO A 112 7.28 9.89 -13.04
C PRO A 112 6.66 11.26 -13.31
N ILE A 113 6.94 12.23 -12.45
CA ILE A 113 6.48 13.61 -12.58
C ILE A 113 7.65 14.53 -12.95
N ASN A 114 7.39 15.51 -13.79
CA ASN A 114 8.38 16.47 -14.28
C ASN A 114 9.62 15.77 -14.89
N ASP A 115 10.79 15.98 -14.29
CA ASP A 115 12.10 15.46 -14.71
C ASP A 115 12.50 14.16 -13.98
N GLU A 116 11.58 13.55 -13.23
CA GLU A 116 11.79 12.21 -12.67
C GLU A 116 11.86 11.16 -13.78
N LYS A 117 12.60 10.09 -13.51
CA LYS A 117 12.69 8.92 -14.40
C LYS A 117 12.07 7.71 -13.72
N ALA A 118 11.73 6.70 -14.53
CA ALA A 118 11.19 5.44 -14.01
C ALA A 118 12.14 4.78 -13.00
N GLU A 119 13.45 4.81 -13.25
CA GLU A 119 14.49 4.24 -12.40
C GLU A 119 14.76 5.01 -11.09
N ASP A 120 14.17 6.19 -10.91
CA ASP A 120 14.31 6.97 -9.67
C ASP A 120 13.50 6.39 -8.52
N GLY A 121 12.62 5.43 -8.81
CA GLY A 121 11.76 4.81 -7.84
C GLY A 121 10.69 5.74 -7.29
N VAL A 122 9.84 5.18 -6.45
CA VAL A 122 8.73 5.91 -5.81
C VAL A 122 8.43 5.32 -4.45
N VAL A 123 8.00 6.16 -3.53
CA VAL A 123 7.63 5.79 -2.15
C VAL A 123 6.27 6.38 -1.80
N ASP A 124 5.42 5.55 -1.22
CA ASP A 124 4.21 5.92 -0.51
C ASP A 124 4.50 5.91 0.99
N LEU A 125 4.35 7.04 1.67
CA LEU A 125 4.73 7.27 3.06
C LEU A 125 3.53 7.76 3.87
N ALA A 126 3.32 7.18 5.07
CA ALA A 126 2.24 7.57 5.97
C ALA A 126 2.66 7.48 7.44
N ILE A 127 1.98 8.21 8.31
CA ILE A 127 2.07 8.08 9.77
C ILE A 127 1.31 6.83 10.19
N GLY A 128 1.81 6.10 11.19
CA GLY A 128 1.17 4.94 11.77
C GLY A 128 1.47 3.63 11.04
N LEU A 129 0.63 2.63 11.22
CA LEU A 129 0.82 1.28 10.68
C LEU A 129 0.66 1.23 9.16
N GLY A 130 1.53 0.49 8.48
CA GLY A 130 1.57 0.36 7.03
C GLY A 130 0.29 -0.20 6.40
N LYS A 131 -0.49 -0.98 7.15
CA LYS A 131 -1.82 -1.45 6.72
C LYS A 131 -2.74 -0.30 6.26
N TYR A 132 -2.57 0.91 6.80
CA TYR A 132 -3.31 2.09 6.34
C TYR A 132 -3.08 2.39 4.85
N ILE A 133 -1.85 2.20 4.35
CA ILE A 133 -1.52 2.38 2.92
C ILE A 133 -2.12 1.24 2.10
N VAL A 134 -1.96 0.00 2.57
CA VAL A 134 -2.49 -1.20 1.89
C VAL A 134 -4.02 -1.12 1.73
N ASP A 135 -4.73 -0.65 2.74
CA ASP A 135 -6.18 -0.44 2.71
C ASP A 135 -6.60 0.81 1.89
N GLY A 136 -5.66 1.44 1.18
CA GLY A 136 -5.93 2.58 0.33
C GLY A 136 -6.07 3.91 1.04
N GLY A 137 -5.50 4.04 2.22
CA GLY A 137 -5.40 5.32 2.93
C GLY A 137 -4.51 6.32 2.17
N ARG A 138 -4.74 7.62 2.40
CA ARG A 138 -3.94 8.68 1.78
C ARG A 138 -2.51 8.62 2.30
N SER A 139 -1.55 8.41 1.41
CA SER A 139 -0.12 8.47 1.66
C SER A 139 0.51 9.68 0.99
N LEU A 140 1.67 10.10 1.44
CA LEU A 140 2.50 11.06 0.71
C LEU A 140 3.34 10.30 -0.31
N ARG A 141 3.26 10.70 -1.58
CA ARG A 141 4.00 10.06 -2.67
C ARG A 141 5.18 10.94 -3.09
N PHE A 142 6.37 10.36 -3.13
CA PHE A 142 7.60 11.06 -3.57
C PHE A 142 8.61 10.09 -4.18
N SER A 143 9.53 10.60 -5.01
CA SER A 143 10.71 9.86 -5.44
C SER A 143 11.84 10.04 -4.42
N PRO A 144 12.52 8.97 -3.97
CA PRO A 144 13.66 9.08 -3.05
C PRO A 144 14.82 9.94 -3.59
N ARG A 145 14.99 9.97 -4.91
CA ARG A 145 16.00 10.82 -5.58
C ARG A 145 15.58 12.26 -5.73
N HIS A 146 14.25 12.52 -5.67
CA HIS A 146 13.68 13.87 -5.77
C HIS A 146 12.76 14.20 -4.58
N PRO A 147 13.22 14.08 -3.32
CA PRO A 147 12.36 14.15 -2.13
C PRO A 147 11.67 15.50 -1.94
N ASN A 148 12.17 16.55 -2.58
CA ASN A 148 11.58 17.91 -2.52
C ASN A 148 10.41 18.09 -3.50
N LYS A 149 10.19 17.13 -4.41
CA LYS A 149 9.15 17.19 -5.45
C LYS A 149 7.98 16.33 -5.06
N VAL A 150 7.07 16.89 -4.27
CA VAL A 150 5.87 16.19 -3.79
C VAL A 150 4.64 16.87 -4.37
N LEU A 151 3.92 16.16 -5.24
CA LEU A 151 2.74 16.71 -5.92
C LEU A 151 1.66 17.15 -4.93
N GLN A 152 1.38 16.35 -3.91
CA GLN A 152 0.34 16.64 -2.91
C GLN A 152 0.61 17.92 -2.10
N THR A 153 1.85 18.39 -2.05
CA THR A 153 2.22 19.63 -1.31
C THR A 153 2.62 20.78 -2.24
N SER A 154 2.43 20.63 -3.56
CA SER A 154 2.81 21.66 -4.55
C SER A 154 1.92 22.90 -4.51
N THR A 155 0.70 22.80 -4.02
CA THR A 155 -0.21 23.93 -3.77
C THR A 155 -0.89 23.78 -2.42
N LEU A 156 -1.37 24.91 -1.86
CA LEU A 156 -2.10 24.91 -0.60
C LEU A 156 -3.34 24.01 -0.65
N ASP A 157 -4.13 24.10 -1.72
CA ASP A 157 -5.35 23.33 -1.88
C ASP A 157 -5.08 21.81 -1.92
N LEU A 158 -4.06 21.39 -2.65
CA LEU A 158 -3.64 19.98 -2.69
C LEU A 158 -3.19 19.52 -1.31
N ALA A 159 -2.36 20.30 -0.63
CA ALA A 159 -1.86 19.95 0.69
C ALA A 159 -2.97 19.80 1.73
N LEU A 160 -3.98 20.66 1.70
CA LEU A 160 -5.12 20.59 2.62
C LEU A 160 -6.11 19.47 2.27
N ARG A 161 -6.21 19.08 1.01
CA ARG A 161 -7.17 18.08 0.51
C ARG A 161 -6.60 16.68 0.45
N ASP A 162 -5.37 16.51 -0.05
CA ASP A 162 -4.83 15.21 -0.49
C ASP A 162 -3.79 14.61 0.47
N THR A 163 -3.44 15.31 1.56
CA THR A 163 -2.56 14.76 2.58
C THR A 163 -3.32 13.88 3.59
N GLN A 164 -2.59 13.06 4.30
CA GLN A 164 -3.12 12.14 5.31
C GLN A 164 -3.86 12.86 6.43
N THR A 165 -5.06 12.37 6.77
CA THR A 165 -5.90 12.91 7.86
C THR A 165 -6.19 11.88 8.94
N ARG A 166 -6.00 10.60 8.67
CA ARG A 166 -6.21 9.47 9.59
C ARG A 166 -5.04 8.52 9.51
N PHE A 167 -4.86 7.70 10.54
CA PHE A 167 -3.85 6.65 10.58
C PHE A 167 -4.37 5.44 11.38
N TYR A 168 -3.67 4.31 11.26
CA TYR A 168 -3.94 3.13 12.07
C TYR A 168 -2.91 3.01 13.19
N ALA A 169 -3.41 2.69 14.38
CA ALA A 169 -2.64 2.25 15.54
C ALA A 169 -3.19 0.92 16.03
N LEU A 170 -2.36 0.11 16.67
CA LEU A 170 -2.80 -1.09 17.34
C LEU A 170 -3.39 -0.71 18.70
N ASP A 171 -4.54 -1.30 19.07
CA ASP A 171 -5.20 -1.14 20.36
C ASP A 171 -4.47 -1.98 21.40
N MET A 172 -3.84 -1.32 22.38
CA MET A 172 -3.15 -2.00 23.49
C MET A 172 -4.06 -2.23 24.69
N ASN A 173 -5.22 -1.56 24.74
CA ASN A 173 -6.25 -1.73 25.77
C ASN A 173 -7.42 -2.55 25.21
N ARG A 174 -7.10 -3.76 24.78
CA ARG A 174 -8.08 -4.60 24.08
C ARG A 174 -9.26 -5.05 24.96
N GLY A 175 -9.06 -5.16 26.28
CA GLY A 175 -10.01 -5.78 27.19
C GLY A 175 -10.29 -7.24 26.80
N GLU A 176 -11.47 -7.76 27.14
CA GLU A 176 -11.91 -9.13 26.81
C GLU A 176 -12.52 -9.26 25.40
N LYS A 177 -12.08 -8.45 24.44
CA LYS A 177 -12.62 -8.54 23.07
C LYS A 177 -12.25 -9.90 22.45
N PRO A 178 -13.23 -10.66 21.94
CA PRO A 178 -12.95 -11.93 21.28
C PRO A 178 -12.16 -11.72 19.99
N PHE A 179 -11.48 -12.76 19.52
CA PHE A 179 -10.87 -12.76 18.21
C PHE A 179 -11.95 -12.62 17.13
N SER A 180 -11.66 -11.87 16.07
CA SER A 180 -12.51 -11.71 14.91
C SER A 180 -11.74 -12.06 13.64
N ILE A 181 -12.44 -12.60 12.65
CA ILE A 181 -11.89 -12.84 11.30
C ILE A 181 -11.67 -11.54 10.50
N ASP A 182 -12.22 -10.41 10.95
CA ASP A 182 -11.88 -9.09 10.45
C ASP A 182 -10.45 -8.75 10.88
N ASP A 183 -9.55 -8.62 9.93
CA ASP A 183 -8.12 -8.36 10.19
C ASP A 183 -7.85 -6.95 10.73
N GLY A 184 -8.85 -6.08 10.71
CA GLY A 184 -8.86 -4.78 11.38
C GLY A 184 -9.37 -4.78 12.82
N PHE A 185 -9.78 -5.93 13.38
CA PHE A 185 -10.48 -6.04 14.67
C PHE A 185 -9.73 -5.43 15.86
N ASN A 186 -8.42 -5.36 15.80
CA ASN A 186 -7.53 -4.84 16.85
C ASN A 186 -6.88 -3.51 16.45
N LEU A 187 -7.37 -2.87 15.40
CA LEU A 187 -6.85 -1.61 14.90
C LEU A 187 -7.76 -0.45 15.29
N LEU A 188 -7.13 0.63 15.72
CA LEU A 188 -7.77 1.93 15.93
C LEU A 188 -7.56 2.78 14.70
N LYS A 189 -8.65 3.25 14.08
CA LYS A 189 -8.61 4.25 13.01
C LYS A 189 -8.73 5.63 13.61
N LEU A 190 -7.60 6.27 13.81
CA LEU A 190 -7.45 7.54 14.52
C LEU A 190 -7.31 8.73 13.56
N SER A 191 -7.66 9.91 14.04
CA SER A 191 -7.34 11.17 13.38
C SER A 191 -5.88 11.55 13.65
N VAL A 192 -5.22 12.23 12.71
CA VAL A 192 -3.87 12.80 12.95
C VAL A 192 -3.85 13.72 14.19
N ARG A 193 -4.98 14.38 14.54
CA ARG A 193 -5.11 15.16 15.78
C ARG A 193 -4.96 14.31 17.05
N ASP A 194 -5.33 13.05 17.01
CA ASP A 194 -5.18 12.17 18.17
C ASP A 194 -3.70 11.90 18.49
N ALA A 195 -2.83 11.90 17.48
CA ALA A 195 -1.39 11.76 17.62
C ALA A 195 -0.68 13.02 18.15
N GLU A 196 -1.36 14.18 18.18
CA GLU A 196 -0.84 15.38 18.84
C GLU A 196 -0.62 15.14 20.34
N LYS A 197 -1.54 14.40 20.97
CA LYS A 197 -1.47 14.03 22.40
C LYS A 197 -0.27 13.11 22.71
N ASP A 198 0.15 12.35 21.73
CA ASP A 198 1.27 11.41 21.83
C ASP A 198 2.63 12.10 21.57
N ASN A 199 2.62 13.39 21.22
CA ASN A 199 3.79 14.20 20.87
C ASN A 199 4.66 13.54 19.75
N SER A 200 4.04 12.73 18.92
CA SER A 200 4.69 11.91 17.88
C SER A 200 4.86 12.62 16.55
N LEU A 201 4.21 13.80 16.35
CA LEU A 201 4.05 14.42 15.02
C LEU A 201 5.17 15.37 14.60
N ARG A 202 6.04 15.80 15.51
CA ARG A 202 6.92 16.98 15.33
C ARG A 202 7.69 17.05 14.02
N LEU A 203 8.23 15.93 13.55
CA LEU A 203 9.02 15.89 12.32
C LEU A 203 8.19 15.56 11.05
N MET A 204 6.93 15.16 11.22
CA MET A 204 6.12 14.62 10.13
C MET A 204 5.08 15.60 9.61
N VAL A 205 4.81 16.69 10.36
CA VAL A 205 3.77 17.65 10.00
C VAL A 205 4.32 19.05 9.77
N SER A 206 3.59 19.78 8.94
CA SER A 206 3.61 21.24 8.87
C SER A 206 2.33 21.79 9.49
N THR A 207 2.30 23.06 9.83
CA THR A 207 1.14 23.72 10.43
C THR A 207 0.54 24.73 9.45
N TYR A 208 -0.74 24.56 9.13
CA TYR A 208 -1.50 25.52 8.35
C TYR A 208 -1.99 26.66 9.23
N ASP A 209 -1.62 27.87 8.84
CA ASP A 209 -2.08 29.11 9.43
C ASP A 209 -3.27 29.67 8.63
N PRO A 210 -4.50 29.70 9.19
CA PRO A 210 -5.66 30.18 8.45
C PRO A 210 -5.70 31.71 8.29
N VAL A 211 -4.94 32.45 9.09
CA VAL A 211 -4.87 33.91 8.99
C VAL A 211 -4.00 34.31 7.81
N ASP A 212 -2.81 33.76 7.74
CA ASP A 212 -1.86 34.03 6.66
C ASP A 212 -2.13 33.16 5.41
N GLN A 213 -3.08 32.22 5.47
CA GLN A 213 -3.41 31.27 4.41
C GLN A 213 -2.17 30.55 3.86
N MET A 214 -1.27 30.15 4.73
CA MET A 214 -0.03 29.48 4.35
C MET A 214 0.27 28.27 5.24
N ILE A 215 1.04 27.33 4.71
CA ILE A 215 1.59 26.21 5.46
C ILE A 215 3.03 26.57 5.86
N ARG A 216 3.32 26.46 7.14
CA ARG A 216 4.67 26.63 7.71
C ARG A 216 5.22 25.27 8.08
N ASP A 217 6.43 24.98 7.60
CA ASP A 217 7.09 23.73 7.93
C ASP A 217 7.39 23.65 9.42
N GLY A 218 6.95 22.54 10.02
CA GLY A 218 7.12 22.25 11.43
C GLY A 218 5.83 22.25 12.24
N TYR A 219 5.98 21.79 13.47
CA TYR A 219 4.91 21.73 14.45
C TYR A 219 4.88 23.03 15.26
N TYR A 220 3.83 23.82 15.09
CA TYR A 220 3.57 25.02 15.87
C TYR A 220 2.25 24.86 16.63
N ASP A 221 2.12 25.49 17.78
CA ASP A 221 0.88 25.49 18.55
C ASP A 221 -0.25 26.21 17.78
N GLY A 222 -1.46 25.70 17.88
CA GLY A 222 -2.57 26.18 17.08
C GLY A 222 -2.50 25.72 15.61
N GLY A 223 -3.42 26.20 14.78
CA GLY A 223 -3.51 25.83 13.36
C GLY A 223 -3.81 24.35 13.09
N ARG A 224 -4.09 24.02 11.85
CA ARG A 224 -4.33 22.63 11.40
C ARG A 224 -3.00 21.94 11.06
N LYS A 225 -2.78 20.75 11.60
CA LYS A 225 -1.62 19.92 11.25
C LYS A 225 -1.86 19.24 9.90
N VAL A 226 -0.89 19.36 9.01
CA VAL A 226 -0.88 18.83 7.65
C VAL A 226 0.30 17.89 7.55
N VAL A 227 0.09 16.64 7.17
CA VAL A 227 1.14 15.62 7.05
C VAL A 227 1.92 15.85 5.77
N THR A 228 3.07 16.50 5.86
CA THR A 228 3.92 16.87 4.73
C THR A 228 5.25 16.16 4.72
N PHE A 229 5.70 15.65 5.87
CA PHE A 229 7.07 15.17 6.07
C PHE A 229 8.15 16.17 5.63
N ALA A 230 7.84 17.47 5.55
CA ALA A 230 8.75 18.50 5.04
C ALA A 230 10.07 18.55 5.82
N ASN A 231 10.02 18.45 7.16
CA ASN A 231 11.24 18.43 7.97
C ASN A 231 12.19 17.28 7.61
N ILE A 232 11.65 16.14 7.20
CA ILE A 232 12.42 14.96 6.81
C ILE A 232 12.87 15.07 5.36
N LEU A 233 11.95 15.38 4.44
CA LEU A 233 12.20 15.30 3.00
C LEU A 233 12.91 16.55 2.47
N GLN A 234 12.55 17.75 2.93
CA GLN A 234 13.11 19.01 2.47
C GLN A 234 14.27 19.47 3.37
N HIS A 235 14.05 19.47 4.70
CA HIS A 235 15.03 19.97 5.66
C HIS A 235 16.01 18.90 6.17
N LYS A 236 15.85 17.63 5.73
CA LYS A 236 16.78 16.51 6.00
C LYS A 236 17.04 16.27 7.50
N ALA A 237 16.04 16.54 8.36
CA ALA A 237 16.15 16.28 9.81
C ALA A 237 16.36 14.77 10.12
N PHE A 238 15.99 13.91 9.21
CA PHE A 238 16.29 12.47 9.21
C PHE A 238 16.58 12.04 7.76
N PRO A 239 17.61 11.23 7.48
CA PRO A 239 18.05 10.93 6.10
C PRO A 239 17.18 9.84 5.42
N LEU A 240 15.85 9.91 5.57
CA LEU A 240 14.91 8.88 5.12
C LEU A 240 15.01 8.62 3.61
N ALA A 241 15.04 9.68 2.80
CA ALA A 241 15.10 9.54 1.35
C ALA A 241 16.37 8.79 0.89
N SER A 242 17.52 9.10 1.46
CA SER A 242 18.80 8.42 1.16
C SER A 242 18.79 6.96 1.62
N ILE A 243 18.18 6.67 2.77
CA ILE A 243 18.03 5.30 3.28
C ILE A 243 17.17 4.50 2.31
N LEU A 244 16.02 5.05 1.88
CA LEU A 244 15.09 4.36 0.99
C LEU A 244 15.67 4.17 -0.43
N ASP A 245 16.38 5.16 -0.97
CA ASP A 245 17.09 5.00 -2.25
C ASP A 245 18.14 3.87 -2.17
N SER A 246 18.90 3.80 -1.07
CA SER A 246 19.86 2.71 -0.83
C SER A 246 19.16 1.35 -0.71
N MET A 247 18.06 1.26 0.05
CA MET A 247 17.29 0.02 0.21
C MET A 247 16.74 -0.47 -1.13
N LEU A 248 16.15 0.42 -1.94
CA LEU A 248 15.61 0.08 -3.26
C LEU A 248 16.72 -0.33 -4.24
N THR A 249 17.84 0.38 -4.22
CA THR A 249 19.00 0.07 -5.08
C THR A 249 19.61 -1.28 -4.73
N ILE A 250 19.85 -1.54 -3.44
CA ILE A 250 20.41 -2.82 -2.97
C ILE A 250 19.43 -3.95 -3.25
N GLY A 251 18.15 -3.77 -2.89
CA GLY A 251 17.11 -4.76 -3.11
C GLY A 251 16.96 -5.15 -4.58
N SER A 252 16.92 -4.16 -5.48
CA SER A 252 16.82 -4.39 -6.92
C SER A 252 18.05 -5.11 -7.47
N ARG A 253 19.25 -4.75 -7.00
CA ARG A 253 20.50 -5.41 -7.41
C ARG A 253 20.56 -6.86 -6.95
N GLU A 254 20.25 -7.14 -5.67
CA GLU A 254 20.33 -8.48 -5.11
C GLU A 254 19.24 -9.42 -5.66
N MET A 255 18.06 -8.88 -5.97
CA MET A 255 16.97 -9.64 -6.60
C MET A 255 17.12 -9.77 -8.13
N GLY A 256 18.05 -9.01 -8.74
CA GLY A 256 18.28 -9.01 -10.19
C GLY A 256 17.14 -8.39 -11.02
N ARG A 257 16.19 -7.70 -10.38
CA ARG A 257 14.99 -7.11 -11.00
C ARG A 257 14.41 -6.00 -10.13
N PRO A 258 13.48 -5.18 -10.65
CA PRO A 258 12.78 -4.19 -9.85
C PRO A 258 12.09 -4.82 -8.63
N VAL A 259 12.07 -4.09 -7.52
CA VAL A 259 11.52 -4.57 -6.25
C VAL A 259 10.51 -3.60 -5.64
N GLU A 260 9.59 -4.16 -4.87
CA GLU A 260 8.77 -3.48 -3.90
C GLU A 260 9.26 -3.83 -2.50
N ILE A 261 9.36 -2.83 -1.63
CA ILE A 261 9.73 -2.99 -0.23
C ILE A 261 8.64 -2.44 0.68
N GLU A 262 8.40 -3.12 1.80
CA GLU A 262 7.65 -2.57 2.92
C GLU A 262 8.62 -2.16 4.02
N PHE A 263 8.41 -1.00 4.59
CA PHE A 263 9.24 -0.50 5.68
C PHE A 263 8.42 0.23 6.74
N ALA A 264 8.98 0.33 7.94
CA ALA A 264 8.48 1.20 9.00
C ALA A 264 9.63 1.79 9.79
N GLY A 265 9.39 2.85 10.53
CA GLY A 265 10.44 3.46 11.33
C GLY A 265 9.95 4.25 12.53
N ASN A 266 10.83 4.36 13.50
CA ASN A 266 10.68 5.21 14.68
C ASN A 266 11.71 6.33 14.63
N LEU A 267 11.23 7.58 14.70
CA LEU A 267 12.09 8.78 14.66
C LEU A 267 12.68 9.13 16.03
N VAL A 268 12.02 8.70 17.09
CA VAL A 268 12.44 9.00 18.47
C VAL A 268 12.62 7.67 19.20
N GLY A 269 13.87 7.33 19.51
CA GLY A 269 14.17 6.30 20.51
C GLY A 269 14.12 6.91 21.91
N SER A 270 13.95 6.09 22.94
CA SER A 270 14.14 6.53 24.32
C SER A 270 15.58 6.99 24.53
N GLY A 271 15.77 8.27 24.86
CA GLY A 271 17.11 8.87 25.03
C GLY A 271 17.71 9.40 23.71
N ASN A 272 19.03 9.42 23.63
CA ASN A 272 19.79 9.95 22.48
C ASN A 272 19.93 8.94 21.32
N THR A 273 18.99 7.98 21.20
CA THR A 273 19.05 6.94 20.15
C THR A 273 18.59 7.52 18.83
N PRO A 274 19.40 7.41 17.77
CA PRO A 274 19.00 7.87 16.44
C PRO A 274 17.77 7.11 15.96
N GLY A 275 16.96 7.74 15.11
CA GLY A 275 15.81 7.09 14.48
C GLY A 275 16.23 5.80 13.74
N THR A 276 15.32 4.84 13.68
CA THR A 276 15.57 3.52 13.08
C THR A 276 14.55 3.25 11.99
N VAL A 277 15.01 2.78 10.83
CA VAL A 277 14.18 2.25 9.75
C VAL A 277 14.31 0.73 9.72
N TYR A 278 13.19 0.03 9.66
CA TYR A 278 13.10 -1.41 9.58
C TYR A 278 12.64 -1.82 8.18
N TRP A 279 13.38 -2.70 7.56
CA TRP A 279 12.98 -3.36 6.31
C TRP A 279 12.09 -4.55 6.67
N LEU A 280 10.79 -4.47 6.35
CA LEU A 280 9.80 -5.45 6.79
C LEU A 280 9.61 -6.57 5.78
N GLN A 281 9.59 -6.23 4.50
CA GLN A 281 9.41 -7.18 3.40
C GLN A 281 10.07 -6.64 2.13
N ILE A 282 10.53 -7.54 1.30
CA ILE A 282 10.94 -7.28 -0.09
C ILE A 282 10.32 -8.32 -0.99
N ARG A 283 9.85 -7.89 -2.15
CA ARG A 283 9.39 -8.79 -3.21
C ARG A 283 9.78 -8.24 -4.58
N PRO A 284 10.03 -9.12 -5.55
CA PRO A 284 10.30 -8.69 -6.92
C PRO A 284 9.01 -8.11 -7.53
N ILE A 285 9.18 -7.04 -8.31
CA ILE A 285 8.14 -6.58 -9.22
C ILE A 285 8.30 -7.37 -10.51
N VAL A 286 7.22 -7.99 -10.96
CA VAL A 286 7.23 -8.75 -12.22
C VAL A 286 7.20 -7.74 -13.37
N ASP A 287 8.25 -7.75 -14.18
CA ASP A 287 8.26 -7.01 -15.44
C ASP A 287 7.52 -7.86 -16.48
N MET A 288 6.36 -7.41 -16.91
CA MET A 288 5.55 -8.12 -17.90
C MET A 288 6.24 -8.23 -19.26
N LYS A 289 7.31 -7.48 -19.50
CA LYS A 289 8.09 -7.57 -20.75
C LYS A 289 8.85 -8.88 -20.90
N GLU A 290 9.27 -9.50 -19.79
CA GLU A 290 10.01 -10.79 -19.83
C GLU A 290 9.11 -11.99 -20.22
N MET A 291 7.80 -11.80 -20.28
CA MET A 291 6.82 -12.88 -20.42
C MET A 291 6.12 -12.88 -21.80
N LEU A 292 6.29 -11.85 -22.59
CA LEU A 292 5.82 -11.81 -23.96
C LEU A 292 6.89 -12.40 -24.86
N SER A 293 6.52 -13.36 -25.72
CA SER A 293 7.44 -13.82 -26.77
C SER A 293 7.83 -12.66 -27.66
N ASP A 294 9.07 -12.61 -28.12
CA ASP A 294 9.57 -11.58 -29.04
C ASP A 294 8.67 -11.39 -30.27
N GLU A 295 7.98 -12.44 -30.69
CA GLU A 295 7.03 -12.43 -31.80
C GLU A 295 5.81 -11.52 -31.59
N VAL A 296 5.36 -11.30 -30.34
CA VAL A 296 4.23 -10.40 -30.04
C VAL A 296 4.68 -8.95 -29.97
N MET A 297 5.96 -8.71 -29.66
CA MET A 297 6.52 -7.36 -29.58
C MET A 297 6.76 -6.73 -30.96
N ASP A 298 6.91 -7.55 -32.01
CA ASP A 298 7.25 -7.15 -33.37
C ASP A 298 6.06 -7.17 -34.35
N LEU A 299 4.82 -7.18 -33.84
CA LEU A 299 3.65 -7.14 -34.70
C LEU A 299 3.61 -5.81 -35.51
N PRO A 300 3.41 -5.90 -36.83
CA PRO A 300 3.31 -4.70 -37.67
C PRO A 300 2.14 -3.80 -37.26
N ASP A 301 2.33 -2.50 -37.32
CA ASP A 301 1.30 -1.50 -36.93
C ASP A 301 -0.01 -1.69 -37.73
N GLU A 302 0.06 -2.19 -38.96
CA GLU A 302 -1.10 -2.49 -39.82
C GLU A 302 -2.02 -3.59 -39.25
N ARG A 303 -1.50 -4.46 -38.36
CA ARG A 303 -2.24 -5.51 -37.68
C ARG A 303 -2.58 -5.17 -36.24
N THR A 304 -2.23 -3.98 -35.79
CA THR A 304 -2.38 -3.54 -34.40
C THR A 304 -3.52 -2.54 -34.28
N ILE A 305 -4.60 -2.89 -33.61
CA ILE A 305 -5.72 -1.98 -33.33
C ILE A 305 -5.38 -1.05 -32.18
N LEU A 306 -4.70 -1.58 -31.16
CA LEU A 306 -4.31 -0.86 -29.94
C LEU A 306 -2.98 -1.38 -29.42
N LYS A 307 -2.09 -0.49 -29.04
CA LYS A 307 -0.81 -0.81 -28.40
C LYS A 307 -0.68 -0.02 -27.10
N SER A 308 -0.29 -0.69 -26.04
CA SER A 308 -0.05 -0.07 -24.73
C SER A 308 1.26 -0.62 -24.13
N ASN A 309 2.03 0.27 -23.51
CA ASN A 309 3.23 -0.11 -22.77
C ASN A 309 2.91 -0.51 -21.30
N THR A 310 1.65 -0.35 -20.88
CA THR A 310 1.17 -0.67 -19.55
C THR A 310 -0.16 -1.38 -19.64
N ALA A 311 -0.22 -2.64 -19.24
CA ALA A 311 -1.45 -3.43 -19.20
C ALA A 311 -1.50 -4.24 -17.90
N LEU A 312 -2.72 -4.53 -17.43
CA LEU A 312 -2.97 -5.56 -16.41
C LEU A 312 -3.31 -6.87 -17.10
N GLY A 313 -2.76 -7.95 -16.59
CA GLY A 313 -2.94 -9.28 -17.14
C GLY A 313 -1.75 -9.74 -17.98
N HIS A 314 -1.72 -11.04 -18.27
CA HIS A 314 -0.63 -11.72 -18.94
C HIS A 314 -1.19 -12.84 -19.82
N GLY A 315 -0.61 -13.01 -20.98
CA GLY A 315 -0.94 -14.12 -21.90
C GLY A 315 -1.59 -13.65 -23.20
N VAL A 316 -1.99 -14.63 -24.01
CA VAL A 316 -2.71 -14.44 -25.26
C VAL A 316 -4.18 -14.78 -25.01
N MET A 317 -5.06 -13.88 -25.38
CA MET A 317 -6.51 -14.08 -25.33
C MET A 317 -7.05 -13.96 -26.74
N ASP A 318 -7.63 -15.03 -27.26
CA ASP A 318 -8.19 -15.12 -28.61
C ASP A 318 -9.72 -15.00 -28.67
N ASN A 319 -10.36 -14.90 -27.50
CA ASN A 319 -11.82 -14.81 -27.34
C ASN A 319 -12.32 -13.42 -26.95
N VAL A 320 -11.55 -12.38 -27.21
CA VAL A 320 -11.94 -10.99 -26.92
C VAL A 320 -12.55 -10.35 -28.15
N SER A 321 -13.80 -9.88 -28.05
CA SER A 321 -14.52 -9.24 -29.14
C SER A 321 -14.89 -7.78 -28.87
N HIS A 322 -14.68 -7.30 -27.66
CA HIS A 322 -15.13 -5.96 -27.23
C HIS A 322 -13.99 -5.15 -26.60
N ILE A 323 -14.01 -3.84 -26.83
CA ILE A 323 -13.13 -2.87 -26.17
C ILE A 323 -14.01 -1.84 -25.45
N VAL A 324 -13.86 -1.79 -24.12
CA VAL A 324 -14.48 -0.77 -23.26
C VAL A 324 -13.44 0.28 -22.94
N TYR A 325 -13.70 1.55 -23.25
CA TYR A 325 -12.70 2.58 -23.01
C TYR A 325 -13.25 3.84 -22.36
N VAL A 326 -12.46 4.43 -21.49
CA VAL A 326 -12.74 5.73 -20.89
C VAL A 326 -12.18 6.82 -21.78
N LYS A 327 -13.04 7.69 -22.31
CA LYS A 327 -12.63 8.80 -23.22
C LYS A 327 -11.69 9.77 -22.50
N SER A 328 -10.45 9.86 -22.94
CA SER A 328 -9.43 10.75 -22.38
C SER A 328 -9.84 12.22 -22.43
N SER A 329 -10.54 12.64 -23.50
CA SER A 329 -11.00 14.02 -23.70
C SER A 329 -12.06 14.48 -22.68
N SER A 330 -12.80 13.56 -22.07
CA SER A 330 -13.83 13.87 -21.07
C SER A 330 -13.44 13.41 -19.66
N PHE A 331 -12.27 12.80 -19.52
CA PHE A 331 -11.79 12.30 -18.23
C PHE A 331 -11.46 13.45 -17.28
N LYS A 332 -12.00 13.35 -16.06
CA LYS A 332 -11.65 14.22 -14.94
C LYS A 332 -11.45 13.32 -13.71
N SER A 333 -10.31 13.44 -13.04
CA SER A 333 -9.98 12.64 -11.86
C SER A 333 -11.01 12.79 -10.72
N SER A 334 -11.69 13.93 -10.64
CA SER A 334 -12.78 14.16 -9.69
C SER A 334 -14.01 13.27 -9.92
N ASN A 335 -14.13 12.64 -11.10
CA ASN A 335 -15.25 11.78 -11.47
C ASN A 335 -14.92 10.29 -11.44
N ASN A 336 -13.72 9.89 -10.99
CA ASN A 336 -13.22 8.52 -11.05
C ASN A 336 -14.11 7.51 -10.34
N VAL A 337 -14.73 7.89 -9.21
CA VAL A 337 -15.66 7.01 -8.48
C VAL A 337 -16.91 6.70 -9.31
N ASN A 338 -17.44 7.67 -10.05
CA ASN A 338 -18.60 7.44 -10.92
C ASN A 338 -18.20 6.60 -12.13
N ILE A 339 -17.02 6.83 -12.70
CA ILE A 339 -16.47 6.01 -13.78
C ILE A 339 -16.33 4.56 -13.33
N ALA A 340 -15.82 4.30 -12.13
CA ALA A 340 -15.72 2.94 -11.57
C ALA A 340 -17.09 2.25 -11.45
N ARG A 341 -18.14 3.00 -11.05
CA ARG A 341 -19.52 2.45 -10.98
C ARG A 341 -20.10 2.14 -12.36
N GLU A 342 -19.81 2.96 -13.35
CA GLU A 342 -20.27 2.68 -14.74
C GLU A 342 -19.55 1.45 -15.29
N ILE A 343 -18.27 1.30 -15.04
CA ILE A 343 -17.50 0.11 -15.42
C ILE A 343 -18.07 -1.14 -14.74
N GLU A 344 -18.42 -1.07 -13.46
CA GLU A 344 -19.07 -2.18 -12.75
C GLU A 344 -20.38 -2.62 -13.43
N LYS A 345 -21.22 -1.66 -13.88
CA LYS A 345 -22.45 -1.99 -14.60
C LYS A 345 -22.19 -2.66 -15.95
N ILE A 346 -21.19 -2.12 -16.68
CA ILE A 346 -20.77 -2.68 -17.97
C ILE A 346 -20.26 -4.09 -17.76
N ASN A 347 -19.36 -4.29 -16.79
CA ASN A 347 -18.82 -5.61 -16.46
C ASN A 347 -19.91 -6.63 -16.16
N ARG A 348 -20.91 -6.25 -15.36
CA ARG A 348 -22.05 -7.14 -15.06
C ARG A 348 -22.75 -7.61 -16.34
N THR A 349 -22.97 -6.72 -17.31
CA THR A 349 -23.60 -7.07 -18.60
C THR A 349 -22.75 -8.08 -19.37
N PHE A 350 -21.43 -7.92 -19.39
CA PHE A 350 -20.53 -8.85 -20.07
C PHE A 350 -20.44 -10.18 -19.34
N THR A 351 -20.38 -10.16 -18.00
CA THR A 351 -20.40 -11.39 -17.19
C THR A 351 -21.68 -12.20 -17.41
N GLU A 352 -22.86 -11.53 -17.47
CA GLU A 352 -24.15 -12.19 -17.75
C GLU A 352 -24.23 -12.81 -19.16
N ARG A 353 -23.44 -12.31 -20.10
CA ARG A 353 -23.35 -12.81 -21.48
C ARG A 353 -22.22 -13.80 -21.71
N GLU A 354 -21.40 -14.04 -20.68
CA GLU A 354 -20.16 -14.85 -20.80
C GLU A 354 -19.22 -14.33 -21.91
N GLU A 355 -19.15 -12.98 -22.06
CA GLU A 355 -18.35 -12.31 -23.07
C GLU A 355 -17.16 -11.60 -22.40
N ASN A 356 -15.98 -11.59 -23.06
CA ASN A 356 -14.79 -10.92 -22.57
C ASN A 356 -14.57 -9.59 -23.28
N TYR A 357 -13.95 -8.63 -22.59
CA TYR A 357 -13.61 -7.33 -23.13
C TYR A 357 -12.24 -6.83 -22.69
N ILE A 358 -11.63 -5.95 -23.48
CA ILE A 358 -10.44 -5.20 -23.08
C ILE A 358 -10.88 -3.88 -22.47
N LEU A 359 -10.42 -3.60 -21.26
CA LEU A 359 -10.68 -2.34 -20.57
C LEU A 359 -9.52 -1.37 -20.73
N VAL A 360 -9.78 -0.21 -21.34
CA VAL A 360 -8.78 0.83 -21.59
C VAL A 360 -9.17 2.13 -20.91
N GLY A 361 -8.24 2.74 -20.18
CA GLY A 361 -8.51 4.02 -19.52
C GLY A 361 -7.26 4.72 -19.03
N PRO A 362 -7.37 6.01 -18.69
CA PRO A 362 -6.26 6.80 -18.19
C PRO A 362 -5.88 6.40 -16.76
N GLY A 363 -4.60 6.37 -16.50
CA GLY A 363 -4.06 6.09 -15.17
C GLY A 363 -4.09 4.61 -14.79
N ARG A 364 -4.05 4.34 -13.49
CA ARG A 364 -3.96 2.99 -12.94
C ARG A 364 -5.35 2.45 -12.58
N TRP A 365 -5.66 1.24 -13.01
CA TRP A 365 -6.84 0.51 -12.55
C TRP A 365 -6.67 0.04 -11.10
N GLY A 366 -7.72 0.16 -10.29
CA GLY A 366 -7.70 -0.26 -8.90
C GLY A 366 -6.96 0.68 -7.94
N SER A 367 -6.59 1.89 -8.40
CA SER A 367 -5.96 2.87 -7.53
C SER A 367 -6.95 3.44 -6.53
N SER A 368 -6.60 3.39 -5.25
CA SER A 368 -7.34 4.09 -4.19
C SER A 368 -7.12 5.61 -4.20
N ASP A 369 -6.02 6.06 -4.81
CA ASP A 369 -5.76 7.47 -5.06
C ASP A 369 -6.41 7.88 -6.39
N SER A 370 -7.43 8.73 -6.30
CA SER A 370 -8.18 9.22 -7.46
C SER A 370 -7.34 10.07 -8.42
N SER A 371 -6.19 10.59 -8.00
CA SER A 371 -5.26 11.31 -8.87
C SER A 371 -4.43 10.37 -9.76
N LEU A 372 -4.28 9.11 -9.35
CA LEU A 372 -3.45 8.11 -10.03
C LEU A 372 -4.22 7.17 -10.95
N GLY A 373 -5.55 7.09 -10.80
CA GLY A 373 -6.33 6.18 -11.61
C GLY A 373 -7.77 5.99 -11.18
N ILE A 374 -8.41 4.95 -11.69
CA ILE A 374 -9.82 4.64 -11.49
C ILE A 374 -9.95 3.56 -10.42
N PRO A 375 -10.71 3.80 -9.32
CA PRO A 375 -10.78 2.93 -8.15
C PRO A 375 -11.73 1.73 -8.36
N VAL A 376 -11.51 0.94 -9.40
CA VAL A 376 -12.23 -0.33 -9.61
C VAL A 376 -11.73 -1.39 -8.64
N LYS A 377 -12.58 -2.35 -8.31
CA LYS A 377 -12.22 -3.58 -7.59
C LYS A 377 -12.26 -4.76 -8.55
N TRP A 378 -11.59 -5.85 -8.24
CA TRP A 378 -11.59 -7.06 -9.07
C TRP A 378 -12.99 -7.53 -9.51
N PRO A 379 -14.00 -7.58 -8.62
CA PRO A 379 -15.36 -7.93 -9.05
C PRO A 379 -15.99 -6.96 -10.05
N HIS A 380 -15.43 -5.74 -10.18
CA HIS A 380 -15.92 -4.76 -11.14
C HIS A 380 -15.35 -4.91 -12.56
N ILE A 381 -14.37 -5.79 -12.73
CA ILE A 381 -13.62 -6.02 -13.98
C ILE A 381 -13.30 -7.51 -14.18
N SER A 382 -14.22 -8.39 -13.78
CA SER A 382 -14.03 -9.84 -13.77
C SER A 382 -14.45 -10.55 -15.07
N SER A 383 -14.93 -9.82 -16.07
CA SER A 383 -15.36 -10.36 -17.36
C SER A 383 -14.28 -10.36 -18.42
#